data_f516e8d9218f4c3dd3ed8d2b50ee0010
#
_entry.id   f516e8d9218f4c3dd3ed8d2b50ee0010
#
_cell.length_a   1.000
_cell.length_b   1.000
_cell.length_c   1.000
_cell.angle_alpha   90.00
_cell.angle_beta   90.00
_cell.angle_gamma   90.00
#
_symmetry.space_group_name_H-M   'P 1'
#
loop_
_entity.id
_entity.type
_entity.pdbx_description
1 polymer ?
#
loop_
_entity_poly.entity_id
_entity_poly.type
_entity_poly.pdbx_seq_one_letter_code
_entity_poly.pdbx_strand_id
1 'polypeptide(L)'
;PYRMMHNTHVWEDNDNNQGAILKIYPQVTLAFEPSKYLYIGSTASGDAGALQADGVTFTCVDSASAWAQIRMRTYSRDDLTLVENSIIERAVDGIYCATSNPTITNCTIRNNTDGIYADAGSQPTITGNTFTGNTRPVSVYAARINNTISGNTYTGNTKDYIEVQAATLDENLTYVWAKDNGPYVVVGDVYVQRANNGSQLSTLQIASGTTVKFTSGADLFIGHESNGGYRGALTATGVTFTSLDSTGWPGIDFRNYSEDAGCLLDSCTIENATDGIYCTSSNPTITNCTIQNNTDGIEADAGSQPTITGNTFTGNTFPVKIYSRYIDNNLS
;
A
#
# COMPACT_ATOMS: atom_id res chain seq x y z
N PRO A 1 -16.03 22.87 -22.64
CA PRO A 1 -14.79 22.15 -22.44
C PRO A 1 -13.63 22.78 -23.21
N TYR A 2 -12.44 22.77 -22.62
CA TYR A 2 -11.20 23.10 -23.33
C TYR A 2 -10.63 21.82 -23.95
N ARG A 3 -10.34 21.85 -25.26
CA ARG A 3 -9.77 20.70 -25.96
C ARG A 3 -8.24 20.76 -25.91
N MET A 4 -7.62 19.73 -25.31
CA MET A 4 -6.19 19.63 -25.10
C MET A 4 -5.58 18.78 -26.23
N MET A 5 -5.08 19.45 -27.28
CA MET A 5 -4.60 18.81 -28.53
C MET A 5 -3.15 18.31 -28.42
N HIS A 6 -2.39 18.81 -27.46
CA HIS A 6 -0.98 18.50 -27.24
C HIS A 6 -0.73 18.13 -25.79
N ASN A 7 0.45 17.56 -25.52
CA ASN A 7 0.91 17.44 -24.14
C ASN A 7 1.03 18.83 -23.52
N THR A 8 0.51 18.98 -22.33
CA THR A 8 0.55 20.24 -21.60
C THR A 8 1.53 20.09 -20.44
N HIS A 9 2.37 21.09 -20.28
CA HIS A 9 3.43 21.09 -19.29
C HIS A 9 3.23 22.28 -18.34
N VAL A 10 3.27 21.99 -17.04
CA VAL A 10 3.13 22.99 -15.98
C VAL A 10 4.41 22.97 -15.16
N TRP A 11 5.37 23.75 -15.57
CA TRP A 11 6.60 24.06 -14.84
C TRP A 11 7.19 25.38 -15.32
N GLU A 12 8.02 25.98 -14.53
CA GLU A 12 8.78 27.17 -14.86
C GLU A 12 10.26 26.82 -14.91
N ASP A 13 10.91 27.16 -16.02
CA ASP A 13 12.35 27.06 -16.22
C ASP A 13 13.01 28.24 -15.49
N ASN A 14 13.16 28.14 -14.16
CA ASN A 14 13.69 29.22 -13.35
C ASN A 14 14.33 28.70 -12.06
N ASP A 15 15.59 29.07 -11.84
CA ASP A 15 16.40 28.69 -10.67
C ASP A 15 15.84 29.13 -9.30
N ASN A 16 14.71 29.85 -9.27
CA ASN A 16 14.14 30.41 -8.05
C ASN A 16 13.17 29.48 -7.29
N ASN A 17 12.94 28.28 -7.79
CA ASN A 17 12.05 27.24 -7.19
C ASN A 17 10.63 27.73 -6.83
N GLN A 18 10.15 28.79 -7.48
CA GLN A 18 8.77 29.28 -7.27
C GLN A 18 7.74 28.46 -8.04
N GLY A 19 8.11 27.94 -9.20
CA GLY A 19 7.31 27.03 -10.03
C GLY A 19 6.06 27.65 -10.64
N ALA A 20 5.66 27.13 -11.79
CA ALA A 20 4.38 27.48 -12.40
C ALA A 20 3.21 26.82 -11.66
N ILE A 21 2.13 27.55 -11.45
CA ILE A 21 0.89 27.00 -10.85
C ILE A 21 -0.22 27.04 -11.90
N LEU A 22 -0.71 25.88 -12.30
CA LEU A 22 -1.95 25.76 -13.05
C LEU A 22 -3.12 25.70 -12.09
N LYS A 23 -3.88 26.78 -11.99
CA LYS A 23 -5.10 26.84 -11.22
C LYS A 23 -6.32 26.70 -12.12
N ILE A 24 -7.17 25.71 -11.85
CA ILE A 24 -8.38 25.43 -12.60
C ILE A 24 -9.57 25.54 -11.68
N TYR A 25 -10.53 26.37 -12.07
CA TYR A 25 -11.70 26.66 -11.25
C TYR A 25 -12.84 25.67 -11.50
N PRO A 26 -13.80 25.58 -10.58
CA PRO A 26 -14.94 24.66 -10.69
C PRO A 26 -15.71 24.77 -12.01
N GLN A 27 -16.29 23.64 -12.43
CA GLN A 27 -17.08 23.47 -13.65
C GLN A 27 -16.28 23.56 -14.98
N VAL A 28 -14.96 23.69 -14.91
CA VAL A 28 -14.11 23.58 -16.10
C VAL A 28 -13.97 22.12 -16.50
N THR A 29 -14.07 21.85 -17.80
CA THR A 29 -13.76 20.54 -18.39
C THR A 29 -12.54 20.68 -19.29
N LEU A 30 -11.51 19.86 -19.00
CA LEU A 30 -10.37 19.66 -19.88
C LEU A 30 -10.54 18.32 -20.59
N ALA A 31 -10.75 18.37 -21.90
CA ALA A 31 -10.91 17.19 -22.74
C ALA A 31 -9.62 16.95 -23.56
N PHE A 32 -8.91 15.89 -23.28
CA PHE A 32 -7.64 15.54 -23.90
C PHE A 32 -7.85 14.69 -25.14
N GLU A 33 -7.05 14.94 -26.17
CA GLU A 33 -6.89 14.00 -27.28
C GLU A 33 -6.30 12.68 -26.78
N PRO A 34 -6.55 11.56 -27.47
CA PRO A 34 -5.99 10.26 -27.10
C PRO A 34 -4.47 10.33 -26.92
N SER A 35 -3.98 9.64 -25.88
CA SER A 35 -2.56 9.54 -25.52
C SER A 35 -1.88 10.87 -25.16
N LYS A 36 -2.63 11.93 -24.82
CA LYS A 36 -2.06 13.20 -24.35
C LYS A 36 -1.93 13.24 -22.84
N TYR A 37 -0.95 13.98 -22.36
CA TYR A 37 -0.54 14.11 -20.97
C TYR A 37 -0.79 15.53 -20.45
N LEU A 38 -1.09 15.62 -19.17
CA LEU A 38 -0.90 16.82 -18.37
C LEU A 38 0.27 16.56 -17.41
N TYR A 39 1.42 17.17 -17.67
CA TYR A 39 2.61 17.05 -16.84
C TYR A 39 2.67 18.18 -15.82
N ILE A 40 2.88 17.82 -14.55
CA ILE A 40 3.05 18.75 -13.43
C ILE A 40 4.45 18.57 -12.86
N GLY A 41 5.22 19.64 -12.85
CA GLY A 41 6.65 19.60 -12.57
C GLY A 41 7.45 18.92 -13.67
N SER A 42 8.75 18.89 -13.52
CA SER A 42 9.71 18.32 -14.45
C SER A 42 10.47 17.15 -13.80
N THR A 43 11.33 16.52 -14.57
CA THR A 43 12.38 15.61 -14.07
C THR A 43 13.73 16.33 -13.94
N ALA A 44 13.83 17.57 -14.43
CA ALA A 44 15.01 18.41 -14.33
C ALA A 44 14.92 19.33 -13.08
N SER A 45 16.05 19.51 -12.41
CA SER A 45 16.14 20.40 -11.24
C SER A 45 15.88 21.86 -11.65
N GLY A 46 15.09 22.57 -10.87
CA GLY A 46 14.73 23.97 -11.12
C GLY A 46 13.37 24.17 -11.81
N ASP A 47 12.85 23.14 -12.48
CA ASP A 47 11.60 23.24 -13.27
C ASP A 47 10.38 22.83 -12.44
N ALA A 48 10.04 23.60 -11.44
CA ALA A 48 8.95 23.26 -10.52
C ALA A 48 7.56 23.59 -11.08
N GLY A 49 6.55 22.81 -10.69
CA GLY A 49 5.17 23.03 -11.10
C GLY A 49 4.15 22.51 -10.10
N ALA A 50 2.96 23.11 -10.09
CA ALA A 50 1.85 22.68 -9.25
C ALA A 50 0.53 22.67 -10.01
N LEU A 51 -0.41 21.83 -9.58
CA LEU A 51 -1.78 21.78 -10.05
C LEU A 51 -2.73 22.06 -8.87
N GLN A 52 -3.58 23.05 -9.03
CA GLN A 52 -4.72 23.31 -8.14
C GLN A 52 -5.99 23.15 -8.94
N ALA A 53 -6.67 22.03 -8.76
CA ALA A 53 -7.91 21.70 -9.45
C ALA A 53 -9.02 21.42 -8.44
N ASP A 54 -10.06 22.22 -8.46
CA ASP A 54 -11.26 22.07 -7.63
C ASP A 54 -12.50 22.00 -8.50
N GLY A 55 -13.29 20.93 -8.38
CA GLY A 55 -14.53 20.75 -9.14
C GLY A 55 -14.33 20.67 -10.67
N VAL A 56 -13.22 20.12 -11.13
CA VAL A 56 -12.80 20.05 -12.54
C VAL A 56 -13.10 18.67 -13.12
N THR A 57 -13.42 18.61 -14.42
CA THR A 57 -13.50 17.33 -15.15
C THR A 57 -12.31 17.17 -16.07
N PHE A 58 -11.54 16.10 -15.90
CA PHE A 58 -10.47 15.66 -16.79
C PHE A 58 -10.96 14.42 -17.55
N THR A 59 -11.04 14.49 -18.89
CA THR A 59 -11.63 13.40 -19.70
C THR A 59 -10.96 13.29 -21.07
N CYS A 60 -11.28 12.24 -21.81
CA CYS A 60 -10.89 12.10 -23.22
C CYS A 60 -11.94 12.76 -24.12
N VAL A 61 -11.50 13.39 -25.22
CA VAL A 61 -12.44 13.96 -26.23
C VAL A 61 -13.27 12.88 -26.88
N ASP A 62 -12.71 11.69 -27.03
CA ASP A 62 -13.36 10.52 -27.63
C ASP A 62 -13.75 9.54 -26.52
N SER A 63 -15.03 9.18 -26.49
CA SER A 63 -15.56 8.25 -25.48
C SER A 63 -15.08 6.81 -25.64
N ALA A 64 -14.58 6.44 -26.82
CA ALA A 64 -14.06 5.10 -27.13
C ALA A 64 -12.54 4.98 -26.93
N SER A 65 -11.85 6.09 -26.64
CA SER A 65 -10.41 6.18 -26.49
C SER A 65 -10.04 6.63 -25.07
N ALA A 66 -8.75 6.46 -24.72
CA ALA A 66 -8.18 6.95 -23.48
C ALA A 66 -7.13 8.04 -23.76
N TRP A 67 -7.13 9.10 -22.95
CA TRP A 67 -5.96 9.98 -22.85
C TRP A 67 -4.92 9.37 -21.92
N ALA A 68 -3.71 9.91 -21.86
CA ALA A 68 -2.67 9.25 -21.10
C ALA A 68 -2.89 9.40 -19.59
N GLN A 69 -2.68 10.59 -19.03
CA GLN A 69 -2.73 10.78 -17.56
C GLN A 69 -2.45 12.22 -17.12
N ILE A 70 -2.81 12.55 -15.89
CA ILE A 70 -2.16 13.61 -15.12
C ILE A 70 -0.88 13.00 -14.54
N ARG A 71 0.30 13.47 -14.97
CA ARG A 71 1.57 12.95 -14.47
C ARG A 71 2.27 13.97 -13.59
N MET A 72 2.24 13.70 -12.29
CA MET A 72 3.01 14.43 -11.29
C MET A 72 4.45 13.92 -11.31
N ARG A 73 5.43 14.82 -11.42
CA ARG A 73 6.85 14.45 -11.57
C ARG A 73 7.67 14.90 -10.35
N THR A 74 8.93 14.48 -10.29
CA THR A 74 9.87 14.70 -9.19
C THR A 74 9.91 16.15 -8.68
N TYR A 75 9.78 17.12 -9.56
CA TYR A 75 9.74 18.55 -9.20
C TYR A 75 8.32 19.12 -9.23
N SER A 76 7.29 18.29 -8.99
CA SER A 76 5.99 18.84 -8.60
C SER A 76 6.09 19.50 -7.22
N ARG A 77 5.43 20.64 -7.07
CA ARG A 77 5.29 21.31 -5.77
C ARG A 77 4.17 20.60 -5.00
N ASP A 78 4.56 19.57 -4.27
CA ASP A 78 3.61 18.72 -3.53
C ASP A 78 2.82 19.53 -2.50
N ASP A 79 3.47 20.51 -1.86
CA ASP A 79 2.88 21.44 -0.91
C ASP A 79 1.78 22.34 -1.51
N LEU A 80 1.76 22.51 -2.82
CA LEU A 80 0.81 23.33 -3.57
C LEU A 80 -0.09 22.51 -4.50
N THR A 81 0.20 21.21 -4.70
CA THR A 81 -0.53 20.36 -5.63
C THR A 81 -1.71 19.71 -4.93
N LEU A 82 -2.91 20.18 -5.31
CA LEU A 82 -4.18 19.73 -4.77
C LEU A 82 -5.16 19.44 -5.91
N VAL A 83 -5.69 18.22 -5.93
CA VAL A 83 -6.80 17.83 -6.81
C VAL A 83 -7.98 17.43 -5.92
N GLU A 84 -9.01 18.23 -5.96
CA GLU A 84 -10.17 18.03 -5.08
C GLU A 84 -11.51 18.15 -5.82
N ASN A 85 -12.55 17.49 -5.29
CA ASN A 85 -13.93 17.58 -5.78
C ASN A 85 -14.07 17.34 -7.30
N SER A 86 -13.09 16.70 -7.93
CA SER A 86 -12.90 16.63 -9.37
C SER A 86 -13.27 15.27 -9.94
N ILE A 87 -13.53 15.21 -11.25
CA ILE A 87 -13.76 13.96 -11.98
C ILE A 87 -12.55 13.69 -12.86
N ILE A 88 -11.94 12.51 -12.72
CA ILE A 88 -10.83 12.05 -13.54
C ILE A 88 -11.27 10.76 -14.22
N GLU A 89 -11.43 10.79 -15.53
CA GLU A 89 -11.98 9.65 -16.26
C GLU A 89 -11.37 9.40 -17.63
N ARG A 90 -11.48 8.14 -18.11
CA ARG A 90 -11.08 7.72 -19.45
C ARG A 90 -9.61 7.98 -19.74
N ALA A 91 -8.78 7.77 -18.74
CA ALA A 91 -7.32 7.80 -18.89
C ALA A 91 -6.74 6.37 -18.88
N VAL A 92 -5.51 6.24 -19.34
CA VAL A 92 -4.72 5.04 -19.03
C VAL A 92 -4.48 5.04 -17.53
N ASP A 93 -3.76 6.05 -17.01
CA ASP A 93 -3.72 6.28 -15.57
C ASP A 93 -4.44 7.60 -15.29
N GLY A 94 -5.43 7.61 -14.40
CA GLY A 94 -6.09 8.87 -14.02
C GLY A 94 -5.06 9.86 -13.51
N ILE A 95 -4.32 9.45 -12.48
CA ILE A 95 -3.18 10.20 -11.90
C ILE A 95 -1.99 9.25 -11.72
N TYR A 96 -0.84 9.64 -12.26
CA TYR A 96 0.44 8.96 -12.04
C TYR A 96 1.35 9.85 -11.21
N CYS A 97 1.75 9.38 -10.04
CA CYS A 97 2.72 10.03 -9.16
C CYS A 97 4.10 9.41 -9.40
N ALA A 98 5.05 10.22 -9.89
CA ALA A 98 6.42 9.82 -10.17
C ALA A 98 7.37 10.60 -9.27
N THR A 99 7.72 10.03 -8.14
CA THR A 99 8.50 10.67 -7.07
C THR A 99 7.84 11.98 -6.63
N SER A 100 6.53 11.93 -6.35
CA SER A 100 5.71 13.09 -5.99
C SER A 100 4.59 12.72 -5.03
N ASN A 101 4.20 13.64 -4.16
CA ASN A 101 3.30 13.41 -3.05
C ASN A 101 2.12 14.42 -3.02
N PRO A 102 1.30 14.48 -4.09
CA PRO A 102 0.16 15.39 -4.14
C PRO A 102 -0.93 15.02 -3.14
N THR A 103 -1.83 15.95 -2.88
CA THR A 103 -3.09 15.67 -2.20
C THR A 103 -4.21 15.48 -3.22
N ILE A 104 -4.91 14.33 -3.14
CA ILE A 104 -6.02 13.93 -4.00
C ILE A 104 -7.19 13.57 -3.10
N THR A 105 -8.22 14.42 -3.08
CA THR A 105 -9.28 14.28 -2.10
C THR A 105 -10.67 14.53 -2.69
N ASN A 106 -11.67 13.80 -2.20
CA ASN A 106 -13.09 13.94 -2.57
C ASN A 106 -13.35 13.88 -4.09
N CYS A 107 -12.50 13.20 -4.85
CA CYS A 107 -12.63 13.06 -6.29
C CYS A 107 -13.44 11.83 -6.68
N THR A 108 -14.03 11.88 -7.87
CA THR A 108 -14.57 10.71 -8.56
C THR A 108 -13.58 10.28 -9.64
N ILE A 109 -12.93 9.14 -9.46
CA ILE A 109 -11.90 8.60 -10.36
C ILE A 109 -12.48 7.35 -11.01
N ARG A 110 -12.78 7.44 -12.34
CA ARG A 110 -13.58 6.39 -12.96
C ARG A 110 -13.20 6.07 -14.40
N ASN A 111 -13.46 4.81 -14.78
CA ASN A 111 -13.29 4.34 -16.16
C ASN A 111 -11.84 4.56 -16.67
N ASN A 112 -10.85 4.40 -15.79
CA ASN A 112 -9.43 4.40 -16.13
C ASN A 112 -8.89 2.96 -16.08
N THR A 113 -7.74 2.71 -16.71
CA THR A 113 -7.03 1.45 -16.44
C THR A 113 -6.53 1.50 -14.99
N ASP A 114 -5.70 2.48 -14.64
CA ASP A 114 -5.34 2.75 -13.25
C ASP A 114 -6.00 4.06 -12.79
N GLY A 115 -6.69 4.03 -11.66
CA GLY A 115 -7.25 5.26 -11.08
C GLY A 115 -6.12 6.17 -10.61
N ILE A 116 -5.33 5.71 -9.63
CA ILE A 116 -4.12 6.36 -9.15
C ILE A 116 -3.00 5.31 -9.11
N TYR A 117 -1.88 5.62 -9.76
CA TYR A 117 -0.64 4.85 -9.67
C TYR A 117 0.45 5.71 -9.01
N ALA A 118 1.02 5.25 -7.90
CA ALA A 118 2.14 5.89 -7.22
C ALA A 118 3.38 4.99 -7.30
N ASP A 119 4.48 5.51 -7.84
CA ASP A 119 5.74 4.76 -7.92
C ASP A 119 6.43 4.61 -6.55
N ALA A 120 7.53 3.87 -6.50
CA ALA A 120 8.25 3.58 -5.26
C ALA A 120 8.80 4.83 -4.54
N GLY A 121 8.89 5.97 -5.22
CA GLY A 121 9.31 7.26 -4.66
C GLY A 121 8.17 8.12 -4.17
N SER A 122 6.90 7.69 -4.36
CA SER A 122 5.72 8.54 -4.18
C SER A 122 4.87 8.10 -2.99
N GLN A 123 4.43 9.06 -2.19
CA GLN A 123 3.53 8.88 -1.05
C GLN A 123 2.38 9.90 -1.09
N PRO A 124 1.49 9.83 -2.10
CA PRO A 124 0.39 10.77 -2.22
C PRO A 124 -0.62 10.61 -1.07
N THR A 125 -1.29 11.71 -0.71
CA THR A 125 -2.46 11.67 0.17
C THR A 125 -3.70 11.39 -0.67
N ILE A 126 -4.38 10.25 -0.42
CA ILE A 126 -5.55 9.76 -1.18
C ILE A 126 -6.69 9.57 -0.21
N THR A 127 -7.59 10.56 -0.11
CA THR A 127 -8.62 10.55 0.94
C THR A 127 -10.01 10.92 0.42
N GLY A 128 -11.03 10.18 0.87
CA GLY A 128 -12.42 10.49 0.56
C GLY A 128 -12.82 10.36 -0.91
N ASN A 129 -12.03 9.67 -1.74
CA ASN A 129 -12.29 9.51 -3.16
C ASN A 129 -13.25 8.36 -3.44
N THR A 130 -13.96 8.46 -4.56
CA THR A 130 -14.78 7.37 -5.10
C THR A 130 -14.15 6.82 -6.37
N PHE A 131 -13.79 5.54 -6.34
CA PHE A 131 -13.24 4.80 -7.46
C PHE A 131 -14.29 3.85 -8.04
N THR A 132 -14.60 3.99 -9.35
CA THR A 132 -15.58 3.13 -10.01
C THR A 132 -15.26 2.87 -11.48
N GLY A 133 -15.47 1.64 -11.95
CA GLY A 133 -15.22 1.27 -13.36
C GLY A 133 -13.76 1.28 -13.78
N ASN A 134 -12.79 1.38 -12.85
CA ASN A 134 -11.38 1.26 -13.16
C ASN A 134 -10.96 -0.20 -13.21
N THR A 135 -9.88 -0.53 -13.91
CA THR A 135 -9.29 -1.87 -13.79
C THR A 135 -8.61 -1.99 -12.42
N ARG A 136 -7.75 -1.04 -12.05
CA ARG A 136 -7.13 -0.92 -10.72
C ARG A 136 -7.41 0.48 -10.15
N PRO A 137 -8.15 0.59 -9.04
CA PRO A 137 -8.45 1.91 -8.46
C PRO A 137 -7.22 2.61 -7.90
N VAL A 138 -6.40 1.91 -7.12
CA VAL A 138 -5.17 2.45 -6.51
C VAL A 138 -4.08 1.39 -6.55
N SER A 139 -2.88 1.78 -6.96
CA SER A 139 -1.66 0.97 -6.88
C SER A 139 -0.54 1.76 -6.22
N VAL A 140 0.01 1.25 -5.12
CA VAL A 140 1.03 1.90 -4.28
C VAL A 140 2.06 0.89 -3.79
N TYR A 141 3.25 1.34 -3.41
CA TYR A 141 4.26 0.47 -2.80
C TYR A 141 4.06 0.35 -1.29
N ALA A 142 4.32 -0.83 -0.73
CA ALA A 142 4.12 -1.14 0.69
C ALA A 142 4.78 -0.12 1.64
N ALA A 143 5.99 0.33 1.32
CA ALA A 143 6.73 1.33 2.08
C ALA A 143 6.17 2.76 1.97
N ARG A 144 5.15 2.99 1.14
CA ARG A 144 4.55 4.30 0.88
C ARG A 144 3.11 4.44 1.38
N ILE A 145 2.60 3.41 2.07
CA ILE A 145 1.32 3.45 2.76
C ILE A 145 1.59 3.89 4.20
N ASN A 146 1.65 5.16 4.46
CA ASN A 146 1.92 5.65 5.82
C ASN A 146 0.80 6.60 6.26
N ASN A 147 -0.36 6.03 6.56
CA ASN A 147 -1.57 6.75 6.99
C ASN A 147 -2.07 7.79 5.95
N THR A 148 -1.70 7.61 4.68
CA THR A 148 -2.02 8.56 3.61
C THR A 148 -3.23 8.14 2.78
N ILE A 149 -3.75 6.93 2.97
CA ILE A 149 -4.91 6.39 2.25
C ILE A 149 -6.02 6.11 3.24
N SER A 150 -7.15 6.81 3.11
CA SER A 150 -8.29 6.59 4.02
C SER A 150 -9.61 7.16 3.50
N GLY A 151 -10.71 6.55 3.94
CA GLY A 151 -12.06 7.02 3.65
C GLY A 151 -12.49 6.94 2.19
N ASN A 152 -11.77 6.18 1.36
CA ASN A 152 -12.09 6.00 -0.04
C ASN A 152 -13.17 4.93 -0.24
N THR A 153 -13.85 4.96 -1.38
CA THR A 153 -14.85 3.97 -1.77
C THR A 153 -14.43 3.30 -3.07
N TYR A 154 -14.52 1.98 -3.10
CA TYR A 154 -14.10 1.13 -4.23
C TYR A 154 -15.28 0.25 -4.65
N THR A 155 -15.96 0.59 -5.74
CA THR A 155 -17.14 -0.16 -6.18
C THR A 155 -17.24 -0.26 -7.69
N GLY A 156 -17.44 -1.48 -8.19
CA GLY A 156 -17.62 -1.73 -9.62
C GLY A 156 -16.34 -1.56 -10.44
N ASN A 157 -15.16 -1.63 -9.81
CA ASN A 157 -13.89 -1.77 -10.50
C ASN A 157 -13.65 -3.25 -10.85
N THR A 158 -12.75 -3.53 -11.76
CA THR A 158 -12.32 -4.93 -11.99
C THR A 158 -11.65 -5.49 -10.72
N LYS A 159 -10.92 -4.63 -10.00
CA LYS A 159 -10.26 -4.92 -8.73
C LYS A 159 -10.76 -3.92 -7.70
N ASP A 160 -11.73 -4.30 -6.84
CA ASP A 160 -12.25 -3.40 -5.79
C ASP A 160 -11.33 -3.43 -4.54
N TYR A 161 -10.06 -3.07 -4.72
CA TYR A 161 -9.04 -3.09 -3.66
C TYR A 161 -7.88 -2.11 -3.93
N ILE A 162 -7.05 -1.89 -2.91
CA ILE A 162 -5.79 -1.17 -3.02
C ILE A 162 -4.70 -2.20 -3.33
N GLU A 163 -4.07 -2.11 -4.50
CA GLU A 163 -2.96 -2.97 -4.90
C GLU A 163 -1.67 -2.49 -4.25
N VAL A 164 -1.05 -3.38 -3.47
CA VAL A 164 0.19 -3.09 -2.72
C VAL A 164 1.35 -3.80 -3.38
N GLN A 165 2.24 -3.01 -3.98
CA GLN A 165 3.46 -3.49 -4.63
C GLN A 165 4.52 -3.88 -3.60
N ALA A 166 5.40 -4.81 -3.99
CA ALA A 166 6.53 -5.25 -3.19
C ALA A 166 7.40 -4.07 -2.72
N ALA A 167 7.86 -4.13 -1.48
CA ALA A 167 8.81 -3.17 -0.95
C ALA A 167 9.53 -3.68 0.29
N THR A 168 10.69 -3.09 0.58
CA THR A 168 11.32 -3.17 1.88
C THR A 168 10.97 -1.93 2.69
N LEU A 169 10.45 -2.13 3.89
CA LEU A 169 10.19 -1.09 4.88
C LEU A 169 11.47 -0.95 5.71
N ASP A 170 12.42 -0.13 5.24
CA ASP A 170 13.80 -0.07 5.75
C ASP A 170 14.20 1.28 6.38
N GLU A 171 13.31 2.24 6.34
CA GLU A 171 13.50 3.51 7.05
C GLU A 171 13.13 3.32 8.53
N ASN A 172 13.89 3.87 9.46
CA ASN A 172 13.64 3.79 10.91
C ASN A 172 12.32 4.46 11.32
N LEU A 173 11.21 3.90 10.86
CA LEU A 173 9.87 4.44 11.00
C LEU A 173 8.88 3.36 11.43
N THR A 174 7.78 3.81 12.00
CA THR A 174 6.55 3.02 12.06
C THR A 174 5.72 3.33 10.82
N TYR A 175 5.58 2.33 9.96
CA TYR A 175 4.71 2.38 8.78
C TYR A 175 3.29 2.02 9.22
N VAL A 176 2.35 2.92 9.01
CA VAL A 176 0.96 2.69 9.42
C VAL A 176 0.09 2.41 8.21
N TRP A 177 -0.42 1.19 8.12
CA TRP A 177 -1.48 0.86 7.16
C TRP A 177 -2.83 1.13 7.82
N ALA A 178 -3.39 2.30 7.53
CA ALA A 178 -4.67 2.73 8.08
C ALA A 178 -5.82 1.89 7.52
N LYS A 179 -6.90 1.80 8.28
CA LYS A 179 -8.13 1.20 7.76
C LYS A 179 -8.73 2.06 6.65
N ASP A 180 -9.03 1.43 5.52
CA ASP A 180 -9.83 2.00 4.44
C ASP A 180 -11.03 1.08 4.14
N ASN A 181 -11.93 1.50 3.24
CA ASN A 181 -13.13 0.71 2.91
C ASN A 181 -12.86 -0.43 1.92
N GLY A 182 -11.68 -0.46 1.29
CA GLY A 182 -11.19 -1.57 0.48
C GLY A 182 -10.10 -2.37 1.19
N PRO A 183 -9.93 -3.67 0.88
CA PRO A 183 -8.80 -4.42 1.39
C PRO A 183 -7.51 -3.96 0.72
N TYR A 184 -6.38 -4.13 1.42
CA TYR A 184 -5.06 -4.11 0.82
C TYR A 184 -4.78 -5.48 0.18
N VAL A 185 -4.32 -5.49 -1.06
CA VAL A 185 -3.91 -6.72 -1.76
C VAL A 185 -2.43 -6.64 -2.10
N VAL A 186 -1.64 -7.40 -1.38
CA VAL A 186 -0.19 -7.50 -1.55
C VAL A 186 0.11 -8.42 -2.72
N VAL A 187 0.79 -7.89 -3.74
CA VAL A 187 1.08 -8.62 -4.99
C VAL A 187 2.54 -9.01 -5.14
N GLY A 188 3.36 -8.82 -4.12
CA GLY A 188 4.75 -9.24 -4.05
C GLY A 188 5.28 -9.07 -2.64
N ASP A 189 6.46 -9.60 -2.36
CA ASP A 189 7.02 -9.68 -1.02
C ASP A 189 7.15 -8.33 -0.32
N VAL A 190 6.77 -8.32 0.94
CA VAL A 190 6.95 -7.17 1.85
C VAL A 190 7.94 -7.55 2.94
N TYR A 191 9.06 -6.83 2.98
CA TYR A 191 10.08 -7.00 4.01
C TYR A 191 10.00 -5.88 5.03
N VAL A 192 9.69 -6.20 6.27
CA VAL A 192 9.75 -5.27 7.39
C VAL A 192 11.09 -5.44 8.09
N GLN A 193 12.07 -4.71 7.63
CA GLN A 193 13.44 -4.83 8.11
C GLN A 193 14.22 -3.54 7.89
N ARG A 194 15.03 -3.12 8.83
CA ARG A 194 15.87 -1.96 8.64
C ARG A 194 17.24 -2.32 8.05
N ALA A 195 17.66 -1.61 7.04
CA ALA A 195 18.99 -1.72 6.47
C ALA A 195 19.96 -0.77 7.18
N ASN A 196 20.48 -1.14 8.35
CA ASN A 196 21.71 -0.53 8.91
C ASN A 196 22.07 -1.05 10.31
N ASN A 197 23.37 -1.11 10.64
CA ASN A 197 23.96 -1.61 11.88
C ASN A 197 23.65 -0.77 13.14
N GLY A 198 22.38 -0.47 13.43
CA GLY A 198 21.98 0.30 14.61
C GLY A 198 20.84 -0.33 15.39
N SER A 199 20.65 0.11 16.64
CA SER A 199 19.56 -0.30 17.54
C SER A 199 18.16 0.19 17.10
N GLN A 200 18.02 0.66 15.88
CA GLN A 200 16.78 1.24 15.35
C GLN A 200 15.98 0.18 14.59
N LEU A 201 14.68 0.34 14.53
CA LEU A 201 13.70 -0.66 14.16
C LEU A 201 12.75 -0.11 13.10
N SER A 202 12.46 -0.90 12.06
CA SER A 202 11.29 -0.65 11.20
C SER A 202 10.11 -1.43 11.73
N THR A 203 8.99 -0.77 11.93
CA THR A 203 7.77 -1.41 12.42
C THR A 203 6.65 -1.25 11.40
N LEU A 204 5.96 -2.33 11.07
CA LEU A 204 4.69 -2.27 10.37
C LEU A 204 3.55 -2.34 11.40
N GLN A 205 2.74 -1.31 11.45
CA GLN A 205 1.53 -1.27 12.24
C GLN A 205 0.31 -1.29 11.30
N ILE A 206 -0.58 -2.26 11.50
CA ILE A 206 -1.80 -2.38 10.71
C ILE A 206 -3.00 -2.08 11.59
N ALA A 207 -3.82 -1.13 11.17
CA ALA A 207 -4.96 -0.66 11.94
C ALA A 207 -6.06 -1.73 12.06
N SER A 208 -6.73 -1.74 13.20
CA SER A 208 -7.81 -2.69 13.50
C SER A 208 -8.96 -2.61 12.50
N GLY A 209 -9.49 -3.79 12.15
CA GLY A 209 -10.54 -3.95 11.16
C GLY A 209 -10.06 -3.84 9.71
N THR A 210 -8.74 -3.80 9.48
CA THR A 210 -8.14 -3.88 8.15
C THR A 210 -8.14 -5.33 7.67
N THR A 211 -8.39 -5.53 6.37
CA THR A 211 -8.18 -6.81 5.68
C THR A 211 -6.98 -6.67 4.75
N VAL A 212 -6.00 -7.55 4.93
CA VAL A 212 -4.83 -7.67 4.06
C VAL A 212 -4.91 -9.02 3.35
N LYS A 213 -4.95 -8.99 2.04
CA LYS A 213 -4.97 -10.17 1.19
C LYS A 213 -3.64 -10.32 0.46
N PHE A 214 -3.25 -11.52 0.18
CA PHE A 214 -1.99 -11.83 -0.49
C PHE A 214 -2.24 -12.67 -1.74
N THR A 215 -1.51 -12.40 -2.81
CA THR A 215 -1.42 -13.33 -3.94
C THR A 215 -0.58 -14.55 -3.56
N SER A 216 -0.69 -15.64 -4.32
CA SER A 216 -0.05 -16.94 -3.99
C SER A 216 1.48 -16.92 -3.88
N GLY A 217 2.14 -15.89 -4.34
CA GLY A 217 3.61 -15.76 -4.26
C GLY A 217 4.06 -14.56 -3.44
N ALA A 218 3.18 -13.96 -2.64
CA ALA A 218 3.50 -12.77 -1.84
C ALA A 218 3.61 -13.14 -0.35
N ASP A 219 4.77 -12.87 0.23
CA ASP A 219 5.08 -13.11 1.64
C ASP A 219 5.12 -11.81 2.44
N LEU A 220 4.90 -11.94 3.75
CA LEU A 220 5.16 -10.88 4.73
C LEU A 220 6.31 -11.31 5.65
N PHE A 221 7.49 -10.77 5.41
CA PHE A 221 8.70 -11.08 6.17
C PHE A 221 8.97 -10.03 7.25
N ILE A 222 9.17 -10.46 8.48
CA ILE A 222 9.46 -9.61 9.63
C ILE A 222 10.87 -9.89 10.16
N GLY A 223 11.75 -8.90 10.11
CA GLY A 223 13.17 -9.08 10.41
C GLY A 223 13.94 -9.72 9.27
N HIS A 224 15.18 -10.07 9.50
CA HIS A 224 16.10 -10.66 8.53
C HIS A 224 16.63 -12.02 9.01
N GLU A 225 16.99 -12.91 8.11
CA GLU A 225 17.45 -14.26 8.46
C GLU A 225 18.85 -14.31 9.08
N SER A 226 19.78 -13.50 8.57
CA SER A 226 21.21 -13.68 8.84
C SER A 226 21.96 -12.41 9.24
N ASN A 227 21.32 -11.23 9.26
CA ASN A 227 22.00 -9.97 9.54
C ASN A 227 21.33 -9.21 10.69
N GLY A 228 21.96 -9.21 11.87
CA GLY A 228 21.46 -8.59 13.09
C GLY A 228 21.29 -7.07 13.06
N GLY A 229 21.79 -6.41 12.02
CA GLY A 229 21.54 -4.99 11.77
C GLY A 229 20.20 -4.70 11.10
N TYR A 230 19.47 -5.73 10.67
CA TYR A 230 18.22 -5.61 9.91
C TYR A 230 17.03 -6.05 10.76
N ARG A 231 16.61 -5.20 11.69
CA ARG A 231 15.53 -5.53 12.64
C ARG A 231 14.19 -5.02 12.17
N GLY A 232 13.16 -5.85 12.35
CA GLY A 232 11.77 -5.55 11.98
C GLY A 232 10.76 -5.96 13.05
N ALA A 233 9.62 -5.28 13.10
CA ALA A 233 8.49 -5.66 13.95
C ALA A 233 7.16 -5.54 13.22
N LEU A 234 6.19 -6.36 13.62
CA LEU A 234 4.81 -6.30 13.17
C LEU A 234 3.88 -6.15 14.37
N THR A 235 3.06 -5.12 14.36
CA THR A 235 1.98 -4.95 15.33
C THR A 235 0.64 -4.93 14.62
N ALA A 236 -0.22 -5.90 14.92
CA ALA A 236 -1.56 -5.99 14.36
C ALA A 236 -2.56 -6.44 15.45
N THR A 237 -3.66 -5.71 15.54
CA THR A 237 -4.78 -6.06 16.45
C THR A 237 -6.08 -6.02 15.66
N GLY A 238 -6.83 -7.13 15.66
CA GLY A 238 -8.12 -7.22 14.98
C GLY A 238 -8.00 -7.09 13.45
N VAL A 239 -6.91 -7.62 12.87
CA VAL A 239 -6.62 -7.61 11.42
C VAL A 239 -6.92 -8.98 10.82
N THR A 240 -7.43 -9.00 9.59
CA THR A 240 -7.58 -10.23 8.83
C THR A 240 -6.46 -10.35 7.79
N PHE A 241 -5.67 -11.42 7.85
CA PHE A 241 -4.66 -11.82 6.88
C PHE A 241 -5.17 -13.05 6.13
N THR A 242 -5.31 -12.96 4.81
CA THR A 242 -5.89 -14.05 4.03
C THR A 242 -5.33 -14.07 2.59
N SER A 243 -5.60 -15.12 1.85
CA SER A 243 -5.30 -15.16 0.42
C SER A 243 -6.27 -14.30 -0.39
N LEU A 244 -5.81 -13.81 -1.55
CA LEU A 244 -6.67 -13.12 -2.50
C LEU A 244 -7.71 -14.08 -3.10
N ASP A 245 -7.31 -15.32 -3.33
CA ASP A 245 -8.10 -16.35 -3.97
C ASP A 245 -7.86 -17.74 -3.32
N SER A 246 -8.38 -18.79 -3.92
CA SER A 246 -8.29 -20.17 -3.40
C SER A 246 -6.91 -20.83 -3.56
N THR A 247 -5.91 -20.14 -4.15
CA THR A 247 -4.56 -20.72 -4.34
C THR A 247 -3.71 -20.67 -3.08
N GLY A 248 -4.17 -19.94 -2.05
CA GLY A 248 -3.42 -19.73 -0.81
C GLY A 248 -2.34 -18.65 -0.94
N TRP A 249 -1.60 -18.46 0.11
CA TRP A 249 -0.43 -17.56 0.19
C TRP A 249 0.59 -18.18 1.14
N PRO A 250 1.89 -17.76 1.10
CA PRO A 250 2.90 -18.39 1.95
C PRO A 250 2.64 -18.23 3.44
N GLY A 251 2.50 -17.01 3.94
CA GLY A 251 2.20 -16.72 5.33
C GLY A 251 2.89 -15.47 5.89
N ILE A 252 2.92 -15.37 7.24
CA ILE A 252 3.67 -14.37 7.98
C ILE A 252 4.94 -15.04 8.52
N ASP A 253 6.11 -14.62 8.05
CA ASP A 253 7.40 -15.19 8.43
C ASP A 253 8.16 -14.25 9.40
N PHE A 254 8.18 -14.61 10.68
CA PHE A 254 9.00 -13.96 11.70
C PHE A 254 10.40 -14.58 11.68
N ARG A 255 11.38 -13.80 11.24
CA ARG A 255 12.76 -14.23 11.02
C ARG A 255 13.67 -13.94 12.23
N ASN A 256 14.85 -14.53 12.24
CA ASN A 256 15.82 -14.50 13.34
C ASN A 256 16.07 -13.10 13.96
N TYR A 257 15.96 -12.06 13.16
CA TYR A 257 16.13 -10.67 13.61
C TYR A 257 14.81 -9.88 13.62
N SER A 258 13.68 -10.55 13.83
CA SER A 258 12.48 -9.87 14.28
C SER A 258 12.69 -9.29 15.69
N GLU A 259 12.09 -8.14 15.97
CA GLU A 259 12.10 -7.57 17.32
C GLU A 259 10.96 -8.17 18.14
N ASP A 260 11.24 -9.26 18.86
CA ASP A 260 10.24 -10.06 19.57
C ASP A 260 9.31 -9.22 20.46
N ALA A 261 9.88 -8.29 21.23
CA ALA A 261 9.11 -7.40 22.11
C ALA A 261 8.16 -6.45 21.38
N GLY A 262 8.41 -6.20 20.09
CA GLY A 262 7.59 -5.37 19.20
C GLY A 262 6.67 -6.17 18.29
N CYS A 263 6.76 -7.51 18.31
CA CYS A 263 5.96 -8.38 17.46
C CYS A 263 4.72 -8.88 18.18
N LEU A 264 3.56 -8.34 17.79
CA LEU A 264 2.27 -8.66 18.38
C LEU A 264 1.21 -8.92 17.31
N LEU A 265 0.60 -10.09 17.38
CA LEU A 265 -0.65 -10.41 16.72
C LEU A 265 -1.71 -10.66 17.79
N ASP A 266 -2.67 -9.75 17.92
CA ASP A 266 -3.75 -9.89 18.89
C ASP A 266 -5.12 -9.82 18.20
N SER A 267 -6.01 -10.73 18.56
CA SER A 267 -7.38 -10.78 18.02
C SER A 267 -7.46 -10.77 16.49
N CYS A 268 -6.42 -11.27 15.80
CA CYS A 268 -6.32 -11.34 14.36
C CYS A 268 -6.98 -12.61 13.80
N THR A 269 -7.35 -12.57 12.53
CA THR A 269 -7.69 -13.77 11.75
C THR A 269 -6.57 -14.03 10.76
N ILE A 270 -5.98 -15.23 10.78
CA ILE A 270 -4.93 -15.67 9.84
C ILE A 270 -5.41 -16.94 9.15
N GLU A 271 -5.61 -16.88 7.84
CA GLU A 271 -6.27 -17.97 7.14
C GLU A 271 -5.78 -18.17 5.70
N ASN A 272 -6.02 -19.41 5.20
CA ASN A 272 -5.77 -19.80 3.82
C ASN A 272 -4.29 -19.66 3.39
N ALA A 273 -3.36 -19.84 4.34
CA ALA A 273 -1.92 -19.82 4.11
C ALA A 273 -1.33 -21.24 4.03
N THR A 274 -0.12 -21.35 3.49
CA THR A 274 0.70 -22.55 3.69
C THR A 274 1.09 -22.61 5.16
N ASP A 275 1.84 -21.63 5.66
CA ASP A 275 2.14 -21.47 7.08
C ASP A 275 1.45 -20.18 7.55
N GLY A 276 0.37 -20.32 8.34
CA GLY A 276 -0.32 -19.13 8.85
C GLY A 276 0.69 -18.17 9.50
N ILE A 277 1.52 -18.69 10.38
CA ILE A 277 2.63 -18.01 11.03
C ILE A 277 3.83 -18.95 11.08
N TYR A 278 4.96 -18.52 10.54
CA TYR A 278 6.23 -19.21 10.64
C TYR A 278 7.21 -18.43 11.51
N CYS A 279 7.90 -19.09 12.42
CA CYS A 279 8.86 -18.49 13.34
C CYS A 279 10.24 -19.15 13.18
N THR A 280 11.23 -18.37 12.72
CA THR A 280 12.63 -18.81 12.60
C THR A 280 13.48 -18.08 13.63
N SER A 281 13.84 -18.78 14.73
CA SER A 281 14.64 -18.21 15.84
C SER A 281 14.04 -16.88 16.33
N SER A 282 12.71 -16.81 16.45
CA SER A 282 11.94 -15.61 16.79
C SER A 282 10.81 -15.94 17.74
N ASN A 283 10.42 -14.97 18.59
CA ASN A 283 9.50 -15.18 19.69
C ASN A 283 8.37 -14.13 19.73
N PRO A 284 7.54 -14.03 18.69
CA PRO A 284 6.41 -13.10 18.68
C PRO A 284 5.36 -13.47 19.72
N THR A 285 4.54 -12.50 20.09
CA THR A 285 3.34 -12.73 20.89
C THR A 285 2.14 -12.90 19.97
N ILE A 286 1.44 -14.04 20.06
CA ILE A 286 0.28 -14.42 19.27
C ILE A 286 -0.85 -14.76 20.24
N THR A 287 -1.82 -13.87 20.34
CA THR A 287 -2.84 -13.99 21.37
C THR A 287 -4.26 -13.72 20.82
N ASN A 288 -5.23 -14.46 21.36
CA ASN A 288 -6.65 -14.32 21.03
C ASN A 288 -6.98 -14.39 19.52
N CYS A 289 -6.09 -14.94 18.69
CA CYS A 289 -6.26 -15.02 17.25
C CYS A 289 -7.13 -16.20 16.84
N THR A 290 -7.79 -16.06 15.68
CA THR A 290 -8.39 -17.16 14.94
C THR A 290 -7.46 -17.57 13.81
N ILE A 291 -6.90 -18.77 13.88
CA ILE A 291 -5.94 -19.31 12.91
C ILE A 291 -6.59 -20.50 12.23
N GLN A 292 -6.97 -20.32 10.95
CA GLN A 292 -7.85 -21.29 10.32
C GLN A 292 -7.53 -21.59 8.86
N ASN A 293 -7.83 -22.82 8.44
CA ASN A 293 -7.72 -23.28 7.04
C ASN A 293 -6.30 -23.11 6.46
N ASN A 294 -5.26 -23.19 7.30
CA ASN A 294 -3.86 -23.21 6.86
C ASN A 294 -3.37 -24.67 6.76
N THR A 295 -2.29 -24.90 6.02
CA THR A 295 -1.62 -26.21 6.14
C THR A 295 -1.02 -26.30 7.54
N ASP A 296 -0.13 -25.36 7.91
CA ASP A 296 0.35 -25.23 9.28
C ASP A 296 -0.21 -23.93 9.89
N GLY A 297 -0.89 -24.04 11.03
CA GLY A 297 -1.45 -22.88 11.71
C GLY A 297 -0.32 -21.99 12.23
N ILE A 298 0.50 -22.51 13.12
CA ILE A 298 1.75 -21.91 13.59
C ILE A 298 2.85 -22.97 13.50
N GLU A 299 3.95 -22.65 12.81
CA GLU A 299 5.16 -23.45 12.83
C GLU A 299 6.30 -22.66 13.48
N ALA A 300 6.93 -23.23 14.52
CA ALA A 300 8.06 -22.65 15.22
C ALA A 300 9.26 -23.59 15.13
N ASP A 301 10.37 -23.14 14.57
CA ASP A 301 11.59 -23.90 14.43
C ASP A 301 12.33 -24.16 15.78
N ALA A 302 13.44 -24.87 15.71
CA ALA A 302 14.22 -25.27 16.87
C ALA A 302 14.81 -24.10 17.69
N GLY A 303 14.78 -22.88 17.20
CA GLY A 303 15.26 -21.66 17.87
C GLY A 303 14.18 -20.79 18.45
N SER A 304 12.91 -21.13 18.20
CA SER A 304 11.76 -20.24 18.48
C SER A 304 10.96 -20.66 19.70
N GLN A 305 10.54 -19.68 20.50
CA GLN A 305 9.68 -19.82 21.66
C GLN A 305 8.55 -18.77 21.65
N PRO A 306 7.68 -18.73 20.62
CA PRO A 306 6.61 -17.75 20.56
C PRO A 306 5.64 -17.91 21.75
N THR A 307 5.07 -16.81 22.21
CA THR A 307 3.96 -16.83 23.18
C THR A 307 2.66 -17.08 22.42
N ILE A 308 2.01 -18.21 22.65
CA ILE A 308 0.79 -18.65 21.96
C ILE A 308 -0.31 -18.86 23.00
N THR A 309 -1.20 -17.89 23.19
CA THR A 309 -2.21 -17.92 24.26
C THR A 309 -3.59 -17.50 23.77
N GLY A 310 -4.63 -18.20 24.21
CA GLY A 310 -6.03 -17.86 23.91
C GLY A 310 -6.43 -17.95 22.44
N ASN A 311 -5.65 -18.64 21.61
CA ASN A 311 -5.92 -18.73 20.17
C ASN A 311 -6.91 -19.85 19.84
N THR A 312 -7.69 -19.67 18.79
CA THR A 312 -8.60 -20.66 18.24
C THR A 312 -8.05 -21.22 16.93
N PHE A 313 -7.93 -22.54 16.83
CA PHE A 313 -7.44 -23.24 15.64
C PHE A 313 -8.56 -24.06 15.00
N THR A 314 -8.84 -23.82 13.72
CA THR A 314 -9.92 -24.53 13.00
C THR A 314 -9.50 -24.84 11.57
N GLY A 315 -9.68 -26.10 11.15
CA GLY A 315 -9.47 -26.50 9.75
C GLY A 315 -8.01 -26.47 9.26
N ASN A 316 -7.03 -26.30 10.16
CA ASN A 316 -5.62 -26.43 9.80
C ASN A 316 -5.24 -27.91 9.73
N THR A 317 -4.33 -28.28 8.81
CA THR A 317 -3.79 -29.66 8.79
C THR A 317 -2.98 -29.92 10.06
N PHE A 318 -2.11 -28.99 10.44
CA PHE A 318 -1.39 -28.99 11.70
C PHE A 318 -1.65 -27.66 12.43
N PRO A 319 -2.44 -27.64 13.52
CA PRO A 319 -2.73 -26.40 14.23
C PRO A 319 -1.48 -25.71 14.77
N VAL A 320 -0.58 -26.47 15.41
CA VAL A 320 0.70 -25.95 15.94
C VAL A 320 1.78 -27.01 15.76
N LYS A 321 2.92 -26.63 15.18
CA LYS A 321 4.14 -27.42 15.06
C LYS A 321 5.28 -26.74 15.79
N ILE A 322 5.80 -27.36 16.85
CA ILE A 322 6.89 -26.79 17.63
C ILE A 322 7.83 -27.90 18.13
N TYR A 323 9.09 -27.57 18.29
CA TYR A 323 10.08 -28.52 18.80
C TYR A 323 9.88 -28.78 20.30
N SER A 324 9.86 -30.04 20.71
CA SER A 324 9.48 -30.50 22.06
C SER A 324 10.23 -29.84 23.21
N ARG A 325 11.51 -29.47 23.03
CA ARG A 325 12.32 -28.82 24.08
C ARG A 325 11.90 -27.36 24.37
N TYR A 326 11.02 -26.79 23.55
CA TYR A 326 10.52 -25.42 23.68
C TYR A 326 9.03 -25.37 24.06
N ILE A 327 8.45 -26.51 24.42
CA ILE A 327 7.08 -26.57 24.96
C ILE A 327 7.18 -26.25 26.44
N ASP A 328 7.22 -24.97 26.77
CA ASP A 328 7.13 -24.50 28.15
C ASP A 328 5.71 -23.93 28.39
N ASN A 329 5.54 -23.07 29.42
CA ASN A 329 4.27 -22.43 29.74
C ASN A 329 3.77 -21.39 28.70
N ASN A 330 4.28 -21.42 27.47
CA ASN A 330 3.95 -20.48 26.42
C ASN A 330 2.75 -20.91 25.58
N LEU A 331 2.18 -22.09 25.86
CA LEU A 331 0.98 -22.62 25.23
C LEU A 331 -0.17 -22.66 26.24
N SER A 332 -1.24 -21.90 26.01
CA SER A 332 -2.45 -21.94 26.82
C SER A 332 -3.71 -21.52 26.08
#